data_6d49da4edd17f0c6bdd42bc421a56905
#
_entry.id   6d49da4edd17f0c6bdd42bc421a56905
#
_cell.length_a   1.000
_cell.length_b   1.000
_cell.length_c   1.000
_cell.angle_alpha   90.00
_cell.angle_beta   90.00
_cell.angle_gamma   90.00
#
_symmetry.space_group_name_H-M   'P 1'
#
loop_
_entity.id
_entity.type
_entity.pdbx_description
1 polymer ?
#
loop_
_entity_poly.entity_id
_entity_poly.type
_entity_poly.pdbx_seq_one_letter_code
_entity_poly.pdbx_strand_id
1 'polypeptide(L)'
;MPVHIELIGRIDKYDFFSLAHYGQQNGDAMRDPEMLFALHKETRQFIPYYYRNDYCGIEQNSVKWSEDGIFLNRRLQAEHTTFANQWLRNIAAQQGIQ
;
A
#
# COMPACT_ATOMS: atom_id res chain seq x y z
N MET A 1 -15.55 -7.54 -2.63
CA MET A 1 -14.52 -7.77 -1.58
C MET A 1 -14.30 -6.46 -0.82
N PRO A 2 -14.47 -6.47 0.49
CA PRO A 2 -14.32 -5.24 1.25
C PRO A 2 -12.86 -4.77 1.32
N VAL A 3 -12.69 -3.46 1.36
CA VAL A 3 -11.39 -2.81 1.50
C VAL A 3 -11.21 -2.40 2.95
N HIS A 4 -10.09 -2.76 3.54
CA HIS A 4 -9.74 -2.37 4.90
C HIS A 4 -8.68 -1.27 4.84
N ILE A 5 -8.99 -0.14 5.47
CA ILE A 5 -8.10 1.02 5.55
C ILE A 5 -7.75 1.24 7.02
N GLU A 6 -6.46 1.33 7.32
CA GLU A 6 -5.99 1.52 8.69
C GLU A 6 -4.87 2.54 8.73
N LEU A 7 -4.98 3.49 9.66
CA LEU A 7 -3.87 4.39 9.97
C LEU A 7 -2.91 3.64 10.89
N ILE A 8 -1.68 3.40 10.42
CA ILE A 8 -0.71 2.57 11.14
C ILE A 8 0.39 3.37 11.83
N GLY A 9 0.49 4.67 11.57
CA GLY A 9 1.48 5.49 12.26
C GLY A 9 1.48 6.92 11.77
N ARG A 10 2.14 7.78 12.55
CA ARG A 10 2.35 9.18 12.22
C ARG A 10 3.76 9.57 12.64
N ILE A 11 4.53 10.10 11.69
CA ILE A 11 5.89 10.59 11.94
C ILE A 11 6.04 11.94 11.23
N ASP A 12 6.17 13.00 12.02
CA ASP A 12 6.40 14.37 11.52
C ASP A 12 5.38 14.76 10.43
N LYS A 13 5.83 14.88 9.18
CA LYS A 13 4.99 15.33 8.06
C LYS A 13 4.24 14.20 7.36
N TYR A 14 4.39 12.96 7.85
CA TYR A 14 3.84 11.78 7.19
C TYR A 14 2.81 11.07 8.06
N ASP A 15 1.69 10.69 7.45
CA ASP A 15 0.76 9.71 7.98
C ASP A 15 0.92 8.41 7.17
N PHE A 16 0.93 7.28 7.84
CA PHE A 16 1.12 5.97 7.22
C PHE A 16 -0.16 5.17 7.28
N PHE A 17 -0.55 4.61 6.15
CA PHE A 17 -1.80 3.85 6.02
C PHE A 17 -1.54 2.48 5.43
N SER A 18 -2.32 1.51 5.91
CA SER A 18 -2.47 0.20 5.26
C SER A 18 -3.78 0.19 4.48
N LEU A 19 -3.74 -0.35 3.28
CA LEU A 19 -4.91 -0.59 2.44
C LEU A 19 -4.85 -2.04 1.98
N ALA A 20 -5.89 -2.81 2.29
CA ALA A 20 -5.83 -4.25 2.02
C ALA A 20 -7.17 -4.84 1.61
N HIS A 21 -7.11 -5.80 0.71
CA HIS A 21 -8.14 -6.80 0.50
C HIS A 21 -7.71 -8.09 1.18
N TYR A 22 -8.64 -8.78 1.81
CA TYR A 22 -8.38 -10.07 2.42
C TYR A 22 -9.22 -11.16 1.77
N GLY A 23 -8.58 -12.27 1.42
CA GLY A 23 -9.24 -13.51 1.06
C GLY A 23 -9.06 -14.54 2.17
N GLN A 24 -9.50 -15.76 1.93
CA GLN A 24 -9.33 -16.87 2.86
C GLN A 24 -8.74 -18.08 2.15
N GLN A 25 -7.83 -18.76 2.83
CA GLN A 25 -7.29 -20.04 2.38
C GLN A 25 -7.11 -20.94 3.60
N ASN A 26 -7.77 -22.09 3.56
CA ASN A 26 -7.73 -23.06 4.67
C ASN A 26 -8.11 -22.45 6.03
N GLY A 27 -9.03 -21.49 6.04
CA GLY A 27 -9.46 -20.80 7.25
C GLY A 27 -8.59 -19.62 7.67
N ASP A 28 -7.46 -19.41 7.01
CA ASP A 28 -6.57 -18.29 7.33
C ASP A 28 -6.89 -17.07 6.47
N ALA A 29 -6.81 -15.89 7.08
CA ALA A 29 -6.93 -14.64 6.34
C ALA A 29 -5.67 -14.41 5.51
N MET A 30 -5.85 -14.14 4.22
CA MET A 30 -4.76 -13.93 3.26
C MET A 30 -4.84 -12.52 2.69
N ARG A 31 -3.73 -11.80 2.70
CA ARG A 31 -3.64 -10.48 2.07
C ARG A 31 -3.64 -10.64 0.55
N ASP A 32 -4.54 -9.91 -0.14
CA ASP A 32 -4.75 -10.08 -1.58
C ASP A 32 -5.15 -8.77 -2.29
N PRO A 33 -4.28 -7.80 -2.40
CA PRO A 33 -3.03 -7.55 -1.70
C PRO A 33 -3.18 -6.66 -0.48
N GLU A 34 -2.08 -6.41 0.21
CA GLU A 34 -1.92 -5.28 1.12
C GLU A 34 -0.87 -4.34 0.55
N MET A 35 -1.16 -3.05 0.58
CA MET A 35 -0.18 -2.01 0.29
C MET A 35 -0.09 -1.03 1.44
N LEU A 36 1.10 -0.53 1.69
CA LEU A 36 1.33 0.53 2.66
C LEU A 36 1.66 1.82 1.91
N PHE A 37 1.09 2.92 2.42
CA PHE A 37 1.22 4.24 1.82
C PHE A 37 1.71 5.24 2.87
N ALA A 38 2.52 6.18 2.42
CA ALA A 38 2.87 7.36 3.20
C ALA A 38 2.15 8.57 2.58
N LEU A 39 1.37 9.28 3.39
CA LEU A 39 0.75 10.53 2.98
C LEU A 39 1.59 11.69 3.49
N HIS A 40 2.18 12.45 2.58
CA HIS A 40 2.87 13.69 2.93
C HIS A 40 1.83 14.78 3.13
N LYS A 41 1.67 15.25 4.38
CA LYS A 41 0.55 16.13 4.74
C LYS A 41 0.61 17.51 4.08
N GLU A 42 1.82 18.04 3.84
CA GLU A 42 1.97 19.36 3.22
C GLU A 42 1.70 19.34 1.73
N THR A 43 2.29 18.38 1.00
CA THR A 43 2.15 18.28 -0.46
C THR A 43 0.95 17.43 -0.87
N ARG A 44 0.36 16.69 0.06
CA ARG A 44 -0.74 15.75 -0.15
C ARG A 44 -0.39 14.64 -1.14
N GLN A 45 0.90 14.31 -1.24
CA GLN A 45 1.34 13.16 -2.03
C GLN A 45 1.08 11.88 -1.27
N PHE A 46 0.50 10.91 -1.94
CA PHE A 46 0.19 9.60 -1.41
C PHE A 46 1.14 8.60 -2.06
N ILE A 47 2.12 8.12 -1.28
CA ILE A 47 3.29 7.41 -1.80
C ILE A 47 3.20 5.94 -1.40
N PRO A 48 2.99 5.02 -2.36
CA PRO A 48 3.05 3.59 -2.05
C PRO A 48 4.50 3.17 -1.83
N TYR A 49 4.76 2.38 -0.77
CA TYR A 49 6.12 1.96 -0.45
C TYR A 49 6.26 0.49 -0.11
N TYR A 50 5.16 -0.26 -0.08
CA TYR A 50 5.15 -1.66 0.32
C TYR A 50 4.01 -2.38 -0.39
N TYR A 51 4.27 -3.62 -0.81
CA TYR A 51 3.29 -4.49 -1.43
C TYR A 51 3.46 -5.90 -0.89
N ARG A 52 2.34 -6.55 -0.58
CA ARG A 52 2.33 -7.94 -0.14
C ARG A 52 1.13 -8.67 -0.70
N ASN A 53 1.37 -9.87 -1.23
CA ASN A 53 0.31 -10.77 -1.67
C ASN A 53 0.62 -12.16 -1.16
N ASP A 54 -0.20 -12.66 -0.23
CA ASP A 54 0.03 -13.92 0.43
C ASP A 54 -0.21 -15.12 -0.48
N TYR A 55 -1.11 -14.99 -1.47
CA TYR A 55 -1.35 -16.06 -2.43
C TYR A 55 -0.16 -16.30 -3.35
N CYS A 56 0.57 -15.27 -3.67
CA CYS A 56 1.76 -15.35 -4.55
C CYS A 56 3.05 -15.49 -3.75
N GLY A 57 3.01 -15.35 -2.44
CA GLY A 57 4.21 -15.35 -1.61
C GLY A 57 5.12 -14.16 -1.86
N ILE A 58 4.56 -13.01 -2.27
CA ILE A 58 5.33 -11.81 -2.61
C ILE A 58 5.26 -10.80 -1.47
N GLU A 59 6.42 -10.27 -1.09
CA GLU A 59 6.53 -9.14 -0.18
C GLU A 59 7.64 -8.23 -0.67
N GLN A 60 7.34 -6.95 -0.91
CA GLN A 60 8.26 -6.00 -1.53
C GLN A 60 8.23 -4.66 -0.82
N ASN A 61 9.40 -4.10 -0.55
CA ASN A 61 9.58 -2.75 -0.04
C ASN A 61 10.30 -1.91 -1.09
N SER A 62 9.64 -0.87 -1.62
CA SER A 62 10.26 0.04 -2.58
C SER A 62 10.93 1.23 -1.90
N VAL A 63 10.54 1.54 -0.67
CA VAL A 63 11.15 2.61 0.12
C VAL A 63 11.43 2.07 1.52
N LYS A 64 12.64 2.29 2.01
CA LYS A 64 13.03 1.93 3.37
C LYS A 64 13.48 3.17 4.11
N TRP A 65 12.86 3.43 5.23
CA TRP A 65 13.23 4.52 6.13
C TRP A 65 14.17 3.97 7.21
N SER A 66 15.30 4.64 7.41
CA SER A 66 16.24 4.28 8.46
C SER A 66 16.81 5.55 9.10
N GLU A 67 17.54 5.37 10.21
CA GLU A 67 18.22 6.49 10.86
C GLU A 67 19.26 7.15 9.94
N ASP A 68 19.85 6.37 9.02
CA ASP A 68 20.86 6.83 8.08
C ASP A 68 20.27 7.48 6.84
N GLY A 69 18.95 7.49 6.69
CA GLY A 69 18.28 8.11 5.55
C GLY A 69 17.18 7.26 4.95
N ILE A 70 16.82 7.62 3.72
CA ILE A 70 15.76 6.96 2.97
C ILE A 70 16.41 6.22 1.79
N PHE A 71 16.15 4.92 1.68
CA PHE A 71 16.60 4.11 0.56
C PHE A 71 15.43 3.86 -0.38
N LEU A 72 15.59 4.26 -1.64
CA LEU A 72 14.55 4.17 -2.66
C LEU A 72 14.97 3.23 -3.78
N ASN A 73 14.17 2.20 -4.01
CA ASN A 73 14.25 1.41 -5.23
C ASN A 73 13.31 2.03 -6.26
N ARG A 74 13.84 2.84 -7.16
CA ARG A 74 13.05 3.63 -8.10
C ARG A 74 12.20 2.78 -9.03
N ARG A 75 12.76 1.68 -9.53
CA ARG A 75 12.03 0.78 -10.42
C ARG A 75 10.85 0.14 -9.72
N LEU A 76 11.08 -0.41 -8.55
CA LEU A 76 10.04 -1.06 -7.75
C LEU A 76 8.99 -0.04 -7.31
N GLN A 77 9.41 1.16 -6.95
CA GLN A 77 8.50 2.24 -6.55
C GLN A 77 7.59 2.65 -7.72
N ALA A 78 8.13 2.71 -8.93
CA ALA A 78 7.33 2.99 -10.13
C ALA A 78 6.33 1.86 -10.40
N GLU A 79 6.71 0.61 -10.21
CA GLU A 79 5.80 -0.54 -10.33
C GLU A 79 4.70 -0.49 -9.29
N HIS A 80 5.03 -0.17 -8.03
CA HIS A 80 4.05 -0.01 -6.96
C HIS A 80 3.07 1.13 -7.26
N THR A 81 3.57 2.24 -7.79
CA THR A 81 2.74 3.39 -8.15
C THR A 81 1.77 3.02 -9.27
N THR A 82 2.24 2.34 -10.30
CA THR A 82 1.39 1.88 -11.41
C THR A 82 0.30 0.94 -10.91
N PHE A 83 0.68 -0.03 -10.10
CA PHE A 83 -0.28 -0.98 -9.52
C PHE A 83 -1.29 -0.25 -8.63
N ALA A 84 -0.83 0.65 -7.76
CA ALA A 84 -1.69 1.38 -6.84
C ALA A 84 -2.73 2.20 -7.60
N ASN A 85 -2.33 2.89 -8.67
CA ASN A 85 -3.26 3.67 -9.49
C ASN A 85 -4.33 2.78 -10.12
N GLN A 86 -3.95 1.62 -10.63
CA GLN A 86 -4.89 0.68 -11.22
C GLN A 86 -5.82 0.09 -10.16
N TRP A 87 -5.28 -0.33 -9.04
CA TRP A 87 -6.04 -0.94 -7.95
C TRP A 87 -7.03 0.05 -7.33
N LEU A 88 -6.61 1.28 -7.07
CA LEU A 88 -7.48 2.32 -6.51
C LEU A 88 -8.63 2.66 -7.46
N ARG A 89 -8.38 2.67 -8.77
CA ARG A 89 -9.46 2.84 -9.75
C ARG A 89 -10.45 1.69 -9.72
N ASN A 90 -9.96 0.47 -9.59
CA ASN A 90 -10.81 -0.72 -9.50
C ASN A 90 -11.65 -0.69 -8.23
N ILE A 91 -11.06 -0.30 -7.10
CA ILE A 91 -11.79 -0.14 -5.84
C ILE A 91 -12.89 0.91 -5.98
N ALA A 92 -12.57 2.06 -6.55
CA ALA A 92 -13.53 3.13 -6.75
C ALA A 92 -14.71 2.67 -7.61
N ALA A 93 -14.45 1.94 -8.69
CA ALA A 93 -15.49 1.39 -9.54
C ALA A 93 -16.37 0.38 -8.81
N GLN A 94 -15.77 -0.52 -8.01
CA GLN A 94 -16.50 -1.53 -7.25
C GLN A 94 -17.37 -0.91 -6.15
N GLN A 95 -16.92 0.20 -5.57
CA GLN A 95 -17.66 0.91 -4.52
C GLN A 95 -18.63 1.95 -5.07
N GLY A 96 -18.69 2.14 -6.40
CA GLY A 96 -19.53 3.16 -7.02
C GLY A 96 -19.02 4.58 -6.85
N ILE A 97 -17.75 4.74 -6.53
CA ILE A 97 -17.11 6.05 -6.35
C ILE A 97 -16.42 6.44 -7.67
N GLN A 98 -16.67 7.64 -8.14
CA GLN A 98 -16.07 8.12 -9.38
C GLN A 98 -15.54 9.54 -9.23
#